data_f67bd441d797359e12eccbf5649f3c4a
#
_entry.id   f67bd441d797359e12eccbf5649f3c4a
#
_cell.length_a   1.000
_cell.length_b   1.000
_cell.length_c   1.000
_cell.angle_alpha   90.00
_cell.angle_beta   90.00
_cell.angle_gamma   90.00
#
_symmetry.space_group_name_H-M   'P 1'
#
loop_
_entity.id
_entity.type
_entity.pdbx_description
1 polymer ?
#
loop_
_entity_poly.entity_id
_entity_poly.type
_entity_poly.pdbx_seq_one_letter_code
_entity_poly.pdbx_strand_id
1 'polypeptide(L)'
;EVVLRGKIIRVEKRELRSGSKMMIFDLTDFTDSITIKMFLREDQEADADEAIKQGKFIKLKGITTIDRFDGELTVGSITGIKKCEDFTTRRVDNAPVKRVELHCHTKMSDMDGVSEVKDIIKRAKQWGMPALAVTDHGCVQAFPDASHALDKGDAFKVLYGVEGYLVDDMKEIVENSENQSLDGAFVVFDIETTGFSPVKNKIIEIGAVRVENGVITDRMDEFVDPEVPIPFEIERLTGINDAMVMGAETIGPVLGRFLEFSRGAVLVAHNASFDVGFISHNASVLGYEFHPTVMDTVALARVLLPNLNRYKLDTVAKALNVSLENH
;
A
#
# COMPACT_ATOMS: atom_id res chain seq x y z
N GLU A 1 1.50 43.86 -11.04
CA GLU A 1 1.15 43.40 -12.36
C GLU A 1 1.72 41.99 -12.56
N VAL A 2 0.90 41.07 -13.11
CA VAL A 2 1.30 39.68 -13.35
C VAL A 2 0.93 39.26 -14.77
N VAL A 3 1.69 38.31 -15.28
CA VAL A 3 1.37 37.58 -16.52
C VAL A 3 1.26 36.11 -16.16
N LEU A 4 0.06 35.57 -16.30
CA LEU A 4 -0.24 34.18 -15.97
C LEU A 4 -0.59 33.41 -17.25
N ARG A 5 -0.24 32.13 -17.27
CA ARG A 5 -0.75 31.19 -18.26
C ARG A 5 -1.32 29.98 -17.54
N GLY A 6 -2.44 29.48 -18.03
CA GLY A 6 -3.09 28.36 -17.37
C GLY A 6 -4.23 27.78 -18.19
N LYS A 7 -4.78 26.70 -17.66
CA LYS A 7 -6.03 26.08 -18.12
C LYS A 7 -7.19 26.64 -17.31
N ILE A 8 -8.27 26.97 -17.99
CA ILE A 8 -9.50 27.41 -17.35
C ILE A 8 -10.23 26.15 -16.83
N ILE A 9 -10.47 26.10 -15.51
CA ILE A 9 -11.10 24.96 -14.85
C ILE A 9 -12.56 25.21 -14.46
N ARG A 10 -12.94 26.47 -14.30
CA ARG A 10 -14.32 26.88 -14.00
C ARG A 10 -14.60 28.21 -14.67
N VAL A 11 -15.84 28.44 -15.10
CA VAL A 11 -16.31 29.73 -15.62
C VAL A 11 -17.70 30.01 -15.07
N GLU A 12 -17.92 31.22 -14.55
CA GLU A 12 -19.20 31.70 -14.04
C GLU A 12 -19.45 33.12 -14.57
N LYS A 13 -20.67 33.43 -14.98
CA LYS A 13 -21.11 34.81 -15.28
C LYS A 13 -22.08 35.26 -14.20
N ARG A 14 -21.88 36.49 -13.72
CA ARG A 14 -22.80 37.14 -12.79
C ARG A 14 -23.22 38.50 -13.32
N GLU A 15 -24.49 38.77 -13.21
CA GLU A 15 -25.05 40.12 -13.40
C GLU A 15 -25.13 40.78 -12.02
N LEU A 16 -24.54 41.95 -11.92
CA LEU A 16 -24.53 42.74 -10.69
C LEU A 16 -25.79 43.60 -10.59
N ARG A 17 -26.15 44.02 -9.38
CA ARG A 17 -27.30 44.90 -9.14
C ARG A 17 -27.22 46.24 -9.88
N SER A 18 -26.03 46.63 -10.34
CA SER A 18 -25.78 47.79 -11.16
C SER A 18 -26.11 47.58 -12.67
N GLY A 19 -26.47 46.36 -13.06
CA GLY A 19 -26.61 45.96 -14.47
C GLY A 19 -25.29 45.61 -15.15
N SER A 20 -24.16 45.78 -14.46
CA SER A 20 -22.85 45.40 -15.01
C SER A 20 -22.68 43.87 -14.97
N LYS A 21 -22.10 43.31 -16.03
CA LYS A 21 -21.77 41.87 -16.10
C LYS A 21 -20.34 41.61 -15.66
N MET A 22 -20.16 40.57 -14.90
CA MET A 22 -18.83 40.12 -14.43
C MET A 22 -18.62 38.66 -14.79
N MET A 23 -17.48 38.36 -15.38
CA MET A 23 -17.02 36.99 -15.63
C MET A 23 -16.03 36.62 -14.55
N ILE A 24 -16.26 35.48 -13.91
CA ILE A 24 -15.40 34.90 -12.88
C ILE A 24 -14.92 33.55 -13.41
N PHE A 25 -13.63 33.31 -13.40
CA PHE A 25 -13.10 32.02 -13.81
C PHE A 25 -11.83 31.67 -13.07
N ASP A 26 -11.60 30.38 -12.88
CA ASP A 26 -10.42 29.86 -12.21
C ASP A 26 -9.40 29.39 -13.25
N LEU A 27 -8.18 29.85 -13.09
CA LEU A 27 -7.03 29.52 -13.93
C LEU A 27 -6.03 28.70 -13.15
N THR A 28 -5.59 27.56 -13.67
CA THR A 28 -4.57 26.71 -13.08
C THR A 28 -3.40 26.50 -14.03
N ASP A 29 -2.19 26.49 -13.50
CA ASP A 29 -0.98 26.06 -14.21
C ASP A 29 -0.56 24.62 -13.79
N PHE A 30 -1.44 23.92 -13.03
CA PHE A 30 -1.27 22.58 -12.45
C PHE A 30 -0.34 22.53 -11.23
N THR A 31 0.19 23.66 -10.76
CA THR A 31 0.85 23.77 -9.46
C THR A 31 -0.08 24.37 -8.42
N ASP A 32 -0.87 25.38 -8.85
CA ASP A 32 -1.88 26.03 -8.04
C ASP A 32 -2.98 26.59 -8.94
N SER A 33 -3.99 27.23 -8.35
CA SER A 33 -5.08 27.89 -9.07
C SER A 33 -5.37 29.29 -8.51
N ILE A 34 -5.81 30.17 -9.38
CA ILE A 34 -6.17 31.54 -8.99
C ILE A 34 -7.47 31.94 -9.66
N THR A 35 -8.32 32.64 -8.91
CA THR A 35 -9.57 33.20 -9.42
C THR A 35 -9.32 34.52 -10.13
N ILE A 36 -9.88 34.66 -11.31
CA ILE A 36 -9.86 35.87 -12.12
C ILE A 36 -11.27 36.48 -12.12
N LYS A 37 -11.35 37.81 -11.84
CA LYS A 37 -12.61 38.57 -11.84
C LYS A 37 -12.50 39.67 -12.87
N MET A 38 -13.30 39.60 -13.93
CA MET A 38 -13.27 40.54 -15.06
C MET A 38 -14.65 41.16 -15.29
N PHE A 39 -14.73 42.49 -15.26
CA PHE A 39 -15.94 43.22 -15.69
C PHE A 39 -16.03 43.21 -17.21
N LEU A 40 -17.18 42.86 -17.74
CA LEU A 40 -17.44 42.82 -19.14
C LEU A 40 -18.09 44.12 -19.61
N ARG A 41 -17.59 44.68 -20.69
CA ARG A 41 -18.29 45.72 -21.46
C ARG A 41 -19.17 45.05 -22.49
N GLU A 42 -20.24 45.69 -22.91
CA GLU A 42 -21.19 45.13 -23.88
C GLU A 42 -20.52 44.74 -25.21
N ASP A 43 -19.56 45.55 -25.66
CA ASP A 43 -18.77 45.33 -26.87
C ASP A 43 -17.76 44.15 -26.76
N GLN A 44 -17.44 43.71 -25.56
CA GLN A 44 -16.45 42.64 -25.28
C GLN A 44 -17.07 41.31 -24.89
N GLU A 45 -18.37 41.28 -24.67
CA GLU A 45 -19.01 40.06 -24.11
C GLU A 45 -18.91 38.89 -25.06
N ALA A 46 -19.14 39.06 -26.34
CA ALA A 46 -19.10 37.98 -27.33
C ALA A 46 -17.68 37.38 -27.47
N ASP A 47 -16.66 38.24 -27.52
CA ASP A 47 -15.25 37.83 -27.60
C ASP A 47 -14.80 37.12 -26.34
N ALA A 48 -15.22 37.59 -25.18
CA ALA A 48 -14.91 36.96 -23.89
C ALA A 48 -15.55 35.58 -23.79
N ASP A 49 -16.82 35.43 -24.26
CA ASP A 49 -17.51 34.14 -24.26
C ASP A 49 -16.89 33.11 -25.22
N GLU A 50 -16.28 33.57 -26.29
CA GLU A 50 -15.51 32.68 -27.16
C GLU A 50 -14.15 32.31 -26.59
N ALA A 51 -13.45 33.27 -26.00
CA ALA A 51 -12.10 33.10 -25.49
C ALA A 51 -12.04 32.33 -24.16
N ILE A 52 -13.00 32.60 -23.26
CA ILE A 52 -13.00 32.10 -21.88
C ILE A 52 -14.01 30.97 -21.76
N LYS A 53 -13.56 29.76 -22.06
CA LYS A 53 -14.35 28.52 -21.90
C LYS A 53 -13.59 27.52 -21.08
N GLN A 54 -14.30 26.77 -20.23
CA GLN A 54 -13.71 25.67 -19.46
C GLN A 54 -12.91 24.72 -20.37
N GLY A 55 -11.72 24.35 -19.94
CA GLY A 55 -10.81 23.46 -20.67
C GLY A 55 -9.87 24.17 -21.64
N LYS A 56 -10.09 25.45 -21.99
CA LYS A 56 -9.17 26.22 -22.85
C LYS A 56 -7.95 26.70 -22.09
N PHE A 57 -6.84 26.84 -22.80
CA PHE A 57 -5.58 27.40 -22.31
C PHE A 57 -5.46 28.85 -22.75
N ILE A 58 -5.16 29.72 -21.79
CA ILE A 58 -4.98 31.15 -22.03
C ILE A 58 -3.72 31.68 -21.34
N LYS A 59 -3.23 32.78 -21.86
CA LYS A 59 -2.25 33.65 -21.21
C LYS A 59 -2.93 34.99 -20.98
N LEU A 60 -2.95 35.47 -19.76
CA LEU A 60 -3.57 36.72 -19.38
C LEU A 60 -2.57 37.64 -18.67
N LYS A 61 -2.79 38.95 -18.78
CA LYS A 61 -2.07 40.00 -18.09
C LYS A 61 -3.07 40.79 -17.25
N GLY A 62 -2.76 40.99 -15.97
CA GLY A 62 -3.63 41.69 -15.04
C GLY A 62 -2.89 42.13 -13.76
N ILE A 63 -3.65 42.60 -12.80
CA ILE A 63 -3.15 43.01 -11.50
C ILE A 63 -3.73 42.14 -10.42
N THR A 64 -2.85 41.59 -9.56
CA THR A 64 -3.28 40.81 -8.38
C THR A 64 -3.82 41.78 -7.32
N THR A 65 -4.88 41.37 -6.67
CA THR A 65 -5.52 42.13 -5.59
C THR A 65 -6.14 41.16 -4.59
N ILE A 66 -6.17 41.58 -3.33
CA ILE A 66 -6.96 40.87 -2.33
C ILE A 66 -8.42 41.28 -2.51
N ASP A 67 -9.27 40.30 -2.73
CA ASP A 67 -10.71 40.54 -2.83
C ASP A 67 -11.28 40.99 -1.48
N ARG A 68 -12.09 42.02 -1.48
CA ARG A 68 -12.63 42.62 -0.25
C ARG A 68 -13.74 41.82 0.40
N PHE A 69 -14.33 40.86 -0.32
CA PHE A 69 -15.48 40.08 0.15
C PHE A 69 -15.06 38.73 0.74
N ASP A 70 -14.11 38.05 0.12
CA ASP A 70 -13.65 36.72 0.57
C ASP A 70 -12.24 36.74 1.14
N GLY A 71 -11.47 37.84 0.98
CA GLY A 71 -10.11 37.97 1.47
C GLY A 71 -9.09 37.17 0.65
N GLU A 72 -9.49 36.56 -0.46
CA GLU A 72 -8.62 35.74 -1.29
C GLU A 72 -7.83 36.56 -2.31
N LEU A 73 -6.66 36.05 -2.70
CA LEU A 73 -5.85 36.63 -3.76
C LEU A 73 -6.52 36.34 -5.11
N THR A 74 -6.87 37.40 -5.84
CA THR A 74 -7.48 37.31 -7.16
C THR A 74 -6.73 38.13 -8.19
N VAL A 75 -7.01 37.93 -9.47
CA VAL A 75 -6.52 38.81 -10.53
C VAL A 75 -7.71 39.59 -11.09
N GLY A 76 -7.58 40.91 -11.01
CA GLY A 76 -8.50 41.87 -11.64
C GLY A 76 -7.77 42.77 -12.63
N SER A 77 -8.46 43.83 -13.08
CA SER A 77 -7.88 44.84 -14.00
C SER A 77 -7.13 44.20 -15.17
N ILE A 78 -7.85 43.28 -15.88
CA ILE A 78 -7.27 42.52 -16.99
C ILE A 78 -6.98 43.45 -18.16
N THR A 79 -5.69 43.51 -18.57
CA THR A 79 -5.23 44.32 -19.69
C THR A 79 -5.08 43.57 -20.99
N GLY A 80 -5.09 42.23 -20.95
CA GLY A 80 -5.07 41.43 -22.17
C GLY A 80 -5.23 39.94 -21.86
N ILE A 81 -5.90 39.26 -22.78
CA ILE A 81 -6.07 37.80 -22.80
C ILE A 81 -5.66 37.30 -24.18
N LYS A 82 -4.87 36.24 -24.21
CA LYS A 82 -4.45 35.56 -25.44
C LYS A 82 -4.63 34.06 -25.30
N LYS A 83 -5.16 33.41 -26.31
CA LYS A 83 -5.15 31.94 -26.38
C LYS A 83 -3.70 31.42 -26.39
N CYS A 84 -3.42 30.38 -25.67
CA CYS A 84 -2.14 29.69 -25.71
C CYS A 84 -2.33 28.20 -25.98
N GLU A 85 -1.26 27.57 -26.38
CA GLU A 85 -1.24 26.13 -26.59
C GLU A 85 -1.28 25.38 -25.26
N ASP A 86 -1.76 24.14 -25.30
CA ASP A 86 -1.71 23.21 -24.18
C ASP A 86 -0.24 22.92 -23.83
N PHE A 87 0.19 23.38 -22.68
CA PHE A 87 1.55 23.20 -22.18
C PHE A 87 1.67 22.07 -21.16
N THR A 88 0.61 21.26 -21.01
CA THR A 88 0.69 20.08 -20.14
C THR A 88 1.69 19.08 -20.66
N THR A 89 2.61 18.70 -19.79
CA THR A 89 3.51 17.57 -20.09
C THR A 89 2.72 16.28 -20.00
N ARG A 90 2.55 15.63 -21.13
CA ARG A 90 1.92 14.30 -21.19
C ARG A 90 3.02 13.25 -21.06
N ARG A 91 2.77 12.25 -20.23
CA ARG A 91 3.62 11.07 -20.25
C ARG A 91 3.50 10.38 -21.60
N VAL A 92 4.62 10.08 -22.22
CA VAL A 92 4.72 9.35 -23.48
C VAL A 92 5.59 8.12 -23.28
N ASP A 93 5.25 7.06 -23.97
CA ASP A 93 6.12 5.89 -24.07
C ASP A 93 6.99 6.03 -25.31
N ASN A 94 8.30 6.18 -25.11
CA ASN A 94 9.30 6.31 -26.19
C ASN A 94 10.05 4.99 -26.46
N ALA A 95 9.63 3.88 -25.84
CA ALA A 95 10.26 2.58 -26.09
C ALA A 95 10.10 2.18 -27.57
N PRO A 96 11.18 1.73 -28.23
CA PRO A 96 11.12 1.30 -29.63
C PRO A 96 10.28 0.04 -29.82
N VAL A 97 10.28 -0.86 -28.83
CA VAL A 97 9.40 -2.03 -28.78
C VAL A 97 8.39 -1.81 -27.67
N LYS A 98 7.11 -1.86 -28.01
CA LYS A 98 6.02 -1.62 -27.05
C LYS A 98 5.77 -2.86 -26.21
N ARG A 99 5.64 -2.62 -24.93
CA ARG A 99 5.27 -3.65 -23.95
C ARG A 99 3.80 -4.06 -24.12
N VAL A 100 3.50 -5.32 -23.87
CA VAL A 100 2.15 -5.78 -23.54
C VAL A 100 2.04 -5.81 -22.01
N GLU A 101 1.13 -5.03 -21.45
CA GLU A 101 0.86 -5.10 -20.01
C GLU A 101 -0.03 -6.31 -19.73
N LEU A 102 0.48 -7.23 -18.92
CA LEU A 102 -0.21 -8.49 -18.59
C LEU A 102 -0.82 -8.52 -17.19
N HIS A 103 -0.56 -7.50 -16.38
CA HIS A 103 -1.07 -7.39 -15.00
C HIS A 103 -1.50 -5.96 -14.73
N CYS A 104 -2.81 -5.69 -14.84
CA CYS A 104 -3.33 -4.35 -14.71
C CYS A 104 -4.68 -4.35 -13.96
N HIS A 105 -4.75 -3.54 -12.92
CA HIS A 105 -5.96 -3.36 -12.11
C HIS A 105 -6.70 -2.09 -12.51
N THR A 106 -8.02 -2.21 -12.55
CA THR A 106 -8.93 -1.07 -12.74
C THR A 106 -9.50 -0.63 -11.38
N LYS A 107 -10.37 0.38 -11.38
CA LYS A 107 -11.11 0.78 -10.17
C LYS A 107 -12.01 -0.33 -9.58
N MET A 108 -12.17 -1.46 -10.29
CA MET A 108 -12.93 -2.61 -9.78
C MET A 108 -12.11 -3.46 -8.80
N SER A 109 -10.78 -3.28 -8.77
CA SER A 109 -9.91 -3.79 -7.72
C SER A 109 -10.01 -2.86 -6.51
N ASP A 110 -10.88 -3.22 -5.57
CA ASP A 110 -11.19 -2.41 -4.40
C ASP A 110 -9.92 -2.13 -3.57
N MET A 111 -9.77 -0.88 -3.09
CA MET A 111 -8.62 -0.36 -2.33
C MET A 111 -7.27 -0.38 -3.07
N ASP A 112 -7.21 -0.73 -4.38
CA ASP A 112 -5.99 -0.80 -5.16
C ASP A 112 -6.06 0.05 -6.44
N GLY A 113 -7.00 -0.22 -7.33
CA GLY A 113 -7.14 0.50 -8.59
C GLY A 113 -8.03 1.75 -8.47
N VAL A 114 -7.67 2.83 -9.19
CA VAL A 114 -8.46 4.07 -9.23
C VAL A 114 -8.88 4.47 -10.65
N SER A 115 -8.31 3.84 -11.67
CA SER A 115 -8.52 4.22 -13.07
C SER A 115 -9.68 3.47 -13.71
N GLU A 116 -10.48 4.17 -14.52
CA GLU A 116 -11.47 3.53 -15.38
C GLU A 116 -10.79 2.68 -16.44
N VAL A 117 -11.32 1.49 -16.71
CA VAL A 117 -10.76 0.59 -17.72
C VAL A 117 -10.72 1.25 -19.13
N LYS A 118 -11.70 2.10 -19.45
CA LYS A 118 -11.74 2.85 -20.71
C LYS A 118 -10.56 3.80 -20.87
N ASP A 119 -10.16 4.46 -19.77
CA ASP A 119 -9.03 5.40 -19.77
C ASP A 119 -7.70 4.66 -19.88
N ILE A 120 -7.58 3.51 -19.22
CA ILE A 120 -6.41 2.61 -19.32
C ILE A 120 -6.23 2.14 -20.77
N ILE A 121 -7.30 1.60 -21.39
CA ILE A 121 -7.27 1.14 -22.79
C ILE A 121 -6.91 2.28 -23.74
N LYS A 122 -7.55 3.45 -23.57
CA LYS A 122 -7.25 4.64 -24.37
C LYS A 122 -5.80 5.05 -24.26
N ARG A 123 -5.23 5.00 -23.06
CA ARG A 123 -3.82 5.31 -22.82
C ARG A 123 -2.89 4.30 -23.48
N ALA A 124 -3.16 3.01 -23.34
CA ALA A 124 -2.38 1.95 -23.97
C ALA A 124 -2.38 2.07 -25.51
N LYS A 125 -3.56 2.34 -26.11
CA LYS A 125 -3.68 2.63 -27.56
C LYS A 125 -2.87 3.86 -27.98
N GLN A 126 -2.94 4.96 -27.20
CA GLN A 126 -2.16 6.18 -27.46
C GLN A 126 -0.64 5.95 -27.42
N TRP A 127 -0.19 5.03 -26.59
CA TRP A 127 1.23 4.66 -26.49
C TRP A 127 1.67 3.62 -27.54
N GLY A 128 0.73 3.13 -28.36
CA GLY A 128 1.01 2.16 -29.40
C GLY A 128 1.22 0.74 -28.86
N MET A 129 0.76 0.42 -27.68
CA MET A 129 0.76 -0.94 -27.17
C MET A 129 -0.15 -1.83 -28.04
N PRO A 130 0.22 -3.07 -28.35
CA PRO A 130 -0.61 -3.97 -29.16
C PRO A 130 -1.74 -4.62 -28.37
N ALA A 131 -1.59 -4.76 -27.05
CA ALA A 131 -2.55 -5.38 -26.16
C ALA A 131 -2.37 -4.95 -24.72
N LEU A 132 -3.39 -5.21 -23.89
CA LEU A 132 -3.40 -5.00 -22.45
C LEU A 132 -4.25 -6.10 -21.81
N ALA A 133 -3.78 -6.68 -20.69
CA ALA A 133 -4.61 -7.53 -19.85
C ALA A 133 -5.35 -6.69 -18.80
N VAL A 134 -6.59 -7.06 -18.51
CA VAL A 134 -7.36 -6.57 -17.36
C VAL A 134 -7.44 -7.73 -16.37
N THR A 135 -6.84 -7.56 -15.18
CA THR A 135 -6.65 -8.63 -14.18
C THR A 135 -7.00 -8.10 -12.79
N ASP A 136 -8.24 -7.68 -12.60
CA ASP A 136 -8.71 -7.18 -11.31
C ASP A 136 -8.71 -8.26 -10.23
N HIS A 137 -8.56 -7.86 -8.97
CA HIS A 137 -8.54 -8.74 -7.80
C HIS A 137 -9.88 -9.48 -7.62
N GLY A 138 -9.88 -10.78 -7.89
CA GLY A 138 -11.00 -11.69 -7.63
C GLY A 138 -12.30 -11.33 -8.35
N CYS A 139 -12.27 -10.42 -9.34
CA CYS A 139 -13.47 -9.92 -9.98
C CYS A 139 -13.31 -9.69 -11.49
N VAL A 140 -14.44 -9.63 -12.22
CA VAL A 140 -14.49 -9.46 -13.67
C VAL A 140 -15.41 -8.31 -14.13
N GLN A 141 -15.78 -7.42 -13.21
CA GLN A 141 -16.74 -6.35 -13.44
C GLN A 141 -16.31 -5.36 -14.52
N ALA A 142 -15.01 -5.18 -14.75
CA ALA A 142 -14.50 -4.30 -15.79
C ALA A 142 -14.68 -4.83 -17.24
N PHE A 143 -14.98 -6.11 -17.43
CA PHE A 143 -14.98 -6.75 -18.76
C PHE A 143 -15.99 -6.15 -19.75
N PRO A 144 -17.27 -5.88 -19.38
CA PRO A 144 -18.20 -5.24 -20.29
C PRO A 144 -17.72 -3.89 -20.78
N ASP A 145 -17.22 -3.06 -19.86
CA ASP A 145 -16.70 -1.73 -20.19
C ASP A 145 -15.42 -1.80 -21.02
N ALA A 146 -14.55 -2.76 -20.76
CA ALA A 146 -13.36 -3.00 -21.57
C ALA A 146 -13.74 -3.42 -23.01
N SER A 147 -14.74 -4.30 -23.16
CA SER A 147 -15.25 -4.72 -24.45
C SER A 147 -15.86 -3.54 -25.23
N HIS A 148 -16.65 -2.70 -24.58
CA HIS A 148 -17.26 -1.51 -25.19
C HIS A 148 -16.26 -0.39 -25.52
N ALA A 149 -15.06 -0.44 -24.95
CA ALA A 149 -13.99 0.52 -25.28
C ALA A 149 -13.24 0.19 -26.58
N LEU A 150 -13.56 -0.94 -27.21
CA LEU A 150 -12.97 -1.37 -28.47
C LEU A 150 -13.95 -1.13 -29.63
N ASP A 151 -13.43 -0.61 -30.74
CA ASP A 151 -14.17 -0.50 -31.99
C ASP A 151 -14.10 -1.82 -32.78
N LYS A 152 -15.13 -2.06 -33.63
CA LYS A 152 -15.10 -3.20 -34.55
C LYS A 152 -13.91 -3.06 -35.51
N GLY A 153 -13.01 -4.04 -35.48
CA GLY A 153 -11.81 -4.05 -36.31
C GLY A 153 -10.57 -3.40 -35.69
N ASP A 154 -10.65 -3.01 -34.42
CA ASP A 154 -9.47 -2.54 -33.67
C ASP A 154 -8.34 -3.59 -33.72
N ALA A 155 -7.14 -3.14 -34.06
CA ALA A 155 -5.94 -4.01 -33.98
C ALA A 155 -5.50 -4.25 -32.53
N PHE A 156 -5.88 -3.35 -31.61
CA PHE A 156 -5.59 -3.47 -30.19
C PHE A 156 -6.41 -4.58 -29.54
N LYS A 157 -5.79 -5.38 -28.70
CA LYS A 157 -6.46 -6.50 -28.03
C LYS A 157 -6.53 -6.27 -26.52
N VAL A 158 -7.70 -6.58 -25.94
CA VAL A 158 -7.85 -6.73 -24.49
C VAL A 158 -7.79 -8.22 -24.15
N LEU A 159 -6.93 -8.56 -23.22
CA LEU A 159 -6.84 -9.89 -22.62
C LEU A 159 -7.66 -9.86 -21.33
N TYR A 160 -8.63 -10.74 -21.21
CA TYR A 160 -9.52 -10.84 -20.07
C TYR A 160 -8.98 -11.87 -19.09
N GLY A 161 -8.59 -11.44 -17.91
CA GLY A 161 -8.03 -12.25 -16.85
C GLY A 161 -8.57 -11.82 -15.49
N VAL A 162 -8.19 -12.55 -14.48
CA VAL A 162 -8.52 -12.24 -13.09
C VAL A 162 -7.32 -12.61 -12.22
N GLU A 163 -7.01 -11.77 -11.24
CA GLU A 163 -6.07 -12.14 -10.20
C GLU A 163 -6.79 -13.04 -9.19
N GLY A 164 -6.53 -14.32 -9.29
CA GLY A 164 -7.15 -15.33 -8.44
C GLY A 164 -6.42 -15.48 -7.11
N TYR A 165 -7.17 -15.76 -6.06
CA TYR A 165 -6.62 -16.10 -4.76
C TYR A 165 -6.56 -17.62 -4.64
N LEU A 166 -5.35 -18.17 -4.69
CA LEU A 166 -5.14 -19.59 -4.42
C LEU A 166 -5.03 -19.77 -2.91
N VAL A 167 -5.96 -20.52 -2.34
CA VAL A 167 -5.88 -20.98 -0.96
C VAL A 167 -5.36 -22.41 -1.00
N ASP A 168 -4.19 -22.62 -0.42
CA ASP A 168 -3.66 -23.95 -0.20
C ASP A 168 -4.29 -24.51 1.08
N ASP A 169 -5.34 -25.30 0.91
CA ASP A 169 -6.03 -26.01 1.99
C ASP A 169 -5.36 -27.34 2.36
N MET A 170 -4.31 -27.70 1.61
CA MET A 170 -3.45 -28.88 1.90
C MET A 170 -2.20 -28.49 2.70
N LYS A 171 -2.10 -27.23 3.20
CA LYS A 171 -0.94 -26.79 3.97
C LYS A 171 -0.74 -27.71 5.17
N GLU A 172 0.42 -28.29 5.26
CA GLU A 172 0.80 -29.16 6.37
C GLU A 172 0.77 -28.38 7.69
N ILE A 173 0.20 -28.98 8.73
CA ILE A 173 0.21 -28.45 10.10
C ILE A 173 1.62 -28.50 10.67
N VAL A 174 2.40 -29.46 10.22
CA VAL A 174 3.79 -29.70 10.62
C VAL A 174 4.67 -29.72 9.38
N GLU A 175 5.54 -28.75 9.26
CA GLU A 175 6.54 -28.67 8.18
C GLU A 175 7.78 -29.51 8.52
N ASN A 176 8.39 -30.16 7.52
CA ASN A 176 9.57 -31.02 7.67
C ASN A 176 9.39 -32.13 8.74
N SER A 177 8.22 -32.76 8.76
CA SER A 177 7.92 -33.81 9.73
C SER A 177 8.80 -35.05 9.50
N GLU A 178 9.40 -35.55 10.57
CA GLU A 178 10.17 -36.80 10.63
C GLU A 178 9.41 -37.89 11.40
N ASN A 179 8.07 -37.77 11.53
CA ASN A 179 7.23 -38.67 12.33
C ASN A 179 7.58 -38.69 13.83
N GLN A 180 7.93 -37.52 14.39
CA GLN A 180 8.23 -37.38 15.81
C GLN A 180 6.98 -37.73 16.65
N SER A 181 7.23 -38.37 17.81
CA SER A 181 6.17 -38.67 18.78
C SER A 181 5.66 -37.40 19.46
N LEU A 182 4.36 -37.38 19.82
CA LEU A 182 3.79 -36.32 20.65
C LEU A 182 4.36 -36.32 22.10
N ASP A 183 4.98 -37.42 22.51
CA ASP A 183 5.74 -37.52 23.79
C ASP A 183 7.19 -37.05 23.62
N GLY A 184 7.60 -36.61 22.44
CA GLY A 184 8.93 -36.13 22.12
C GLY A 184 9.24 -34.75 22.73
N ALA A 185 10.36 -34.18 22.29
CA ALA A 185 10.77 -32.85 22.69
C ALA A 185 10.11 -31.80 21.76
N PHE A 186 9.53 -30.79 22.38
CA PHE A 186 8.98 -29.59 21.69
C PHE A 186 9.64 -28.35 22.28
N VAL A 187 9.90 -27.35 21.45
CA VAL A 187 10.28 -26.00 21.88
C VAL A 187 9.21 -25.05 21.39
N VAL A 188 8.39 -24.58 22.33
CA VAL A 188 7.40 -23.55 22.09
C VAL A 188 8.08 -22.20 22.27
N PHE A 189 8.07 -21.37 21.24
CA PHE A 189 8.80 -20.11 21.25
C PHE A 189 8.02 -18.98 20.56
N ASP A 190 8.42 -17.78 20.89
CA ASP A 190 7.95 -16.53 20.32
C ASP A 190 9.10 -15.54 20.25
N ILE A 191 9.04 -14.57 19.34
CA ILE A 191 10.06 -13.54 19.23
C ILE A 191 9.42 -12.15 19.16
N GLU A 192 10.10 -11.18 19.77
CA GLU A 192 9.78 -9.78 19.56
C GLU A 192 10.80 -9.13 18.63
N THR A 193 10.33 -8.18 17.80
CA THR A 193 11.16 -7.64 16.72
C THR A 193 10.92 -6.14 16.54
N THR A 194 11.85 -5.44 15.87
CA THR A 194 11.69 -4.01 15.52
C THR A 194 10.72 -3.77 14.36
N GLY A 195 10.03 -4.80 13.85
CA GLY A 195 9.06 -4.72 12.75
C GLY A 195 8.88 -6.06 12.04
N PHE A 196 8.19 -6.07 10.92
CA PHE A 196 7.63 -7.30 10.32
C PHE A 196 8.51 -7.99 9.26
N SER A 197 9.65 -7.41 8.88
CA SER A 197 10.48 -7.96 7.80
C SER A 197 11.75 -8.58 8.34
N PRO A 198 11.99 -9.90 8.19
CA PRO A 198 13.22 -10.55 8.67
C PRO A 198 14.50 -9.99 8.03
N VAL A 199 14.39 -9.40 6.83
CA VAL A 199 15.53 -8.80 6.12
C VAL A 199 15.84 -7.38 6.60
N LYS A 200 14.80 -6.61 7.01
CA LYS A 200 14.94 -5.18 7.33
C LYS A 200 14.92 -4.89 8.83
N ASN A 201 14.31 -5.76 9.60
CA ASN A 201 14.09 -5.57 11.02
C ASN A 201 14.92 -6.56 11.84
N LYS A 202 15.01 -6.30 13.13
CA LYS A 202 15.88 -7.01 14.07
C LYS A 202 15.05 -7.70 15.14
N ILE A 203 15.54 -8.83 15.66
CA ILE A 203 14.99 -9.48 16.84
C ILE A 203 15.42 -8.66 18.06
N ILE A 204 14.54 -8.46 19.03
CA ILE A 204 14.79 -7.77 20.31
C ILE A 204 14.58 -8.66 21.52
N GLU A 205 13.87 -9.79 21.36
CA GLU A 205 13.69 -10.80 22.40
C GLU A 205 13.45 -12.17 21.77
N ILE A 206 13.91 -13.23 22.43
CA ILE A 206 13.58 -14.62 22.15
C ILE A 206 13.10 -15.28 23.44
N GLY A 207 11.79 -15.60 23.49
CA GLY A 207 11.19 -16.39 24.58
C GLY A 207 10.94 -17.82 24.12
N ALA A 208 11.39 -18.82 24.90
CA ALA A 208 11.17 -20.20 24.55
C ALA A 208 11.02 -21.10 25.82
N VAL A 209 10.20 -22.14 25.67
CA VAL A 209 10.07 -23.20 26.67
C VAL A 209 10.27 -24.55 26.01
N ARG A 210 11.05 -25.40 26.65
CA ARG A 210 11.26 -26.78 26.24
C ARG A 210 10.30 -27.71 26.99
N VAL A 211 9.57 -28.51 26.24
CA VAL A 211 8.57 -29.46 26.79
C VAL A 211 8.93 -30.85 26.33
N GLU A 212 9.03 -31.79 27.30
CA GLU A 212 9.27 -33.22 27.05
C GLU A 212 8.26 -34.06 27.84
N ASN A 213 7.65 -35.03 27.20
CA ASN A 213 6.58 -35.84 27.79
C ASN A 213 5.45 -34.98 28.42
N GLY A 214 5.11 -33.84 27.80
CA GLY A 214 4.08 -32.94 28.29
C GLY A 214 4.48 -32.07 29.51
N VAL A 215 5.76 -32.10 29.92
CA VAL A 215 6.26 -31.33 31.06
C VAL A 215 7.29 -30.32 30.60
N ILE A 216 7.20 -29.09 31.10
CA ILE A 216 8.21 -28.05 30.85
C ILE A 216 9.50 -28.46 31.58
N THR A 217 10.57 -28.68 30.83
CA THR A 217 11.88 -29.10 31.33
C THR A 217 12.88 -27.97 31.39
N ASP A 218 12.74 -26.96 30.54
CA ASP A 218 13.68 -25.83 30.50
C ASP A 218 13.01 -24.57 29.94
N ARG A 219 13.62 -23.39 30.16
CA ARG A 219 13.15 -22.07 29.72
C ARG A 219 14.32 -21.24 29.25
N MET A 220 14.06 -20.45 28.21
CA MET A 220 14.98 -19.44 27.71
C MET A 220 14.16 -18.15 27.54
N ASP A 221 14.69 -17.03 28.00
CA ASP A 221 14.10 -15.73 27.90
C ASP A 221 15.24 -14.71 27.84
N GLU A 222 15.52 -14.20 26.63
CA GLU A 222 16.70 -13.41 26.37
C GLU A 222 16.41 -12.20 25.52
N PHE A 223 16.72 -11.01 26.01
CA PHE A 223 16.77 -9.79 25.24
C PHE A 223 17.95 -9.81 24.25
N VAL A 224 17.75 -9.18 23.12
CA VAL A 224 18.74 -9.02 22.05
C VAL A 224 18.95 -7.55 21.77
N ASP A 225 20.20 -7.09 21.79
CA ASP A 225 20.54 -5.74 21.32
C ASP A 225 20.38 -5.68 19.79
N PRO A 226 19.39 -4.94 19.27
CA PRO A 226 19.15 -4.85 17.82
C PRO A 226 20.19 -3.98 17.09
N GLU A 227 21.07 -3.27 17.83
CA GLU A 227 22.03 -2.28 17.31
C GLU A 227 21.37 -1.10 16.55
N VAL A 228 20.07 -0.95 16.69
CA VAL A 228 19.25 0.12 16.10
C VAL A 228 18.17 0.54 17.09
N PRO A 229 17.70 1.80 17.06
CA PRO A 229 16.61 2.23 17.93
C PRO A 229 15.34 1.43 17.70
N ILE A 230 14.65 1.10 18.80
CA ILE A 230 13.33 0.44 18.74
C ILE A 230 12.28 1.49 18.35
N PRO A 231 11.48 1.27 17.27
CA PRO A 231 10.42 2.20 16.90
C PRO A 231 9.38 2.34 18.03
N PHE A 232 8.92 3.56 18.26
CA PHE A 232 7.91 3.86 19.31
C PHE A 232 6.64 3.00 19.20
N GLU A 233 6.24 2.66 17.99
CA GLU A 233 5.07 1.80 17.74
C GLU A 233 5.32 0.37 18.23
N ILE A 234 6.54 -0.13 18.10
CA ILE A 234 6.95 -1.45 18.61
C ILE A 234 7.04 -1.42 20.13
N GLU A 235 7.68 -0.39 20.72
CA GLU A 235 7.72 -0.22 22.17
C GLU A 235 6.30 -0.23 22.77
N ARG A 236 5.35 0.47 22.15
CA ARG A 236 3.96 0.49 22.59
C ARG A 236 3.27 -0.88 22.45
N LEU A 237 3.65 -1.69 21.45
CA LEU A 237 3.06 -2.99 21.17
C LEU A 237 3.58 -4.07 22.12
N THR A 238 4.92 -4.12 22.31
CA THR A 238 5.63 -5.18 23.02
C THR A 238 5.96 -4.82 24.47
N GLY A 239 5.97 -3.51 24.78
CA GLY A 239 6.47 -3.00 26.07
C GLY A 239 7.99 -2.93 26.17
N ILE A 240 8.74 -3.42 25.17
CA ILE A 240 10.20 -3.46 25.16
C ILE A 240 10.73 -2.13 24.59
N ASN A 241 11.61 -1.49 25.34
CA ASN A 241 12.24 -0.23 24.97
C ASN A 241 13.77 -0.35 24.89
N ASP A 242 14.43 0.68 24.33
CA ASP A 242 15.89 0.70 24.16
C ASP A 242 16.65 0.47 25.47
N ALA A 243 16.14 0.93 26.62
CA ALA A 243 16.82 0.76 27.91
C ALA A 243 16.84 -0.71 28.38
N MET A 244 15.83 -1.52 27.97
CA MET A 244 15.75 -2.94 28.36
C MET A 244 16.73 -3.79 27.56
N VAL A 245 16.98 -3.46 26.30
CA VAL A 245 17.90 -4.19 25.43
C VAL A 245 19.34 -3.64 25.49
N MET A 246 19.53 -2.48 26.11
CA MET A 246 20.84 -1.86 26.26
C MET A 246 21.76 -2.73 27.10
N GLY A 247 22.86 -3.21 26.50
CA GLY A 247 23.81 -4.10 27.14
C GLY A 247 23.47 -5.59 27.08
N ALA A 248 22.36 -5.94 26.42
CA ALA A 248 22.12 -7.31 26.00
C ALA A 248 23.13 -7.74 24.93
N GLU A 249 23.26 -9.04 24.71
CA GLU A 249 24.08 -9.55 23.63
C GLU A 249 23.39 -9.34 22.27
N THR A 250 24.19 -9.24 21.21
CA THR A 250 23.66 -9.19 19.84
C THR A 250 23.11 -10.56 19.42
N ILE A 251 22.40 -10.59 18.29
CA ILE A 251 21.72 -11.81 17.81
C ILE A 251 22.63 -13.03 17.64
N GLY A 252 23.91 -12.86 17.34
CA GLY A 252 24.81 -13.99 17.07
C GLY A 252 24.93 -14.98 18.25
N PRO A 253 25.37 -14.54 19.44
CA PRO A 253 25.45 -15.41 20.62
C PRO A 253 24.08 -15.95 21.07
N VAL A 254 23.04 -15.10 21.07
CA VAL A 254 21.68 -15.48 21.50
C VAL A 254 21.09 -16.55 20.59
N LEU A 255 21.24 -16.36 19.29
CA LEU A 255 20.76 -17.34 18.29
C LEU A 255 21.51 -18.68 18.45
N GLY A 256 22.81 -18.64 18.68
CA GLY A 256 23.60 -19.88 18.94
C GLY A 256 23.03 -20.67 20.12
N ARG A 257 22.66 -20.00 21.21
CA ARG A 257 22.01 -20.64 22.37
C ARG A 257 20.63 -21.15 22.06
N PHE A 258 19.82 -20.40 21.32
CA PHE A 258 18.48 -20.85 20.88
C PHE A 258 18.57 -22.09 20.00
N LEU A 259 19.50 -22.15 19.05
CA LEU A 259 19.70 -23.32 18.19
C LEU A 259 20.14 -24.55 19.00
N GLU A 260 20.97 -24.36 20.01
CA GLU A 260 21.34 -25.46 20.93
C GLU A 260 20.15 -25.89 21.80
N PHE A 261 19.43 -24.93 22.38
CA PHE A 261 18.22 -25.15 23.19
C PHE A 261 17.12 -25.91 22.41
N SER A 262 16.97 -25.64 21.12
CA SER A 262 15.97 -26.26 20.25
C SER A 262 16.44 -27.57 19.58
N ARG A 263 17.66 -27.98 19.81
CA ARG A 263 18.24 -29.17 19.17
C ARG A 263 17.39 -30.42 19.39
N GLY A 264 17.04 -31.11 18.31
CA GLY A 264 16.26 -32.36 18.32
C GLY A 264 14.81 -32.23 18.78
N ALA A 265 14.29 -30.99 18.90
CA ALA A 265 12.91 -30.71 19.24
C ALA A 265 12.11 -30.25 18.01
N VAL A 266 10.80 -30.45 18.06
CA VAL A 266 9.86 -29.81 17.15
C VAL A 266 9.67 -28.35 17.60
N LEU A 267 9.88 -27.39 16.72
CA LEU A 267 9.61 -25.99 17.00
C LEU A 267 8.10 -25.72 16.89
N VAL A 268 7.57 -25.00 17.86
CA VAL A 268 6.14 -24.68 17.92
C VAL A 268 5.99 -23.17 18.11
N ALA A 269 5.24 -22.52 17.23
CA ALA A 269 4.91 -21.12 17.35
C ALA A 269 3.49 -20.80 16.88
N HIS A 270 2.98 -19.63 17.22
CA HIS A 270 1.65 -19.18 16.80
C HIS A 270 1.76 -18.27 15.58
N ASN A 271 1.40 -18.73 14.38
CA ASN A 271 1.75 -18.17 13.08
C ASN A 271 3.26 -18.31 12.80
N ALA A 272 3.73 -19.52 12.96
CA ALA A 272 5.13 -19.92 13.00
C ALA A 272 6.00 -19.39 11.84
N SER A 273 5.39 -19.10 10.69
CA SER A 273 6.12 -18.55 9.53
C SER A 273 6.78 -17.21 9.81
N PHE A 274 6.24 -16.41 10.75
CA PHE A 274 6.83 -15.15 11.16
C PHE A 274 8.11 -15.41 11.96
N ASP A 275 8.01 -16.12 13.06
CA ASP A 275 9.12 -16.39 14.00
C ASP A 275 10.24 -17.18 13.33
N VAL A 276 9.88 -18.27 12.68
CA VAL A 276 10.81 -19.12 11.93
C VAL A 276 11.49 -18.35 10.81
N GLY A 277 10.77 -17.41 10.14
CA GLY A 277 11.33 -16.58 9.10
C GLY A 277 12.48 -15.69 9.60
N PHE A 278 12.34 -15.08 10.78
CA PHE A 278 13.39 -14.29 11.40
C PHE A 278 14.57 -15.16 11.86
N ILE A 279 14.30 -16.30 12.51
CA ILE A 279 15.36 -17.23 12.94
C ILE A 279 16.12 -17.76 11.71
N SER A 280 15.42 -18.23 10.67
CA SER A 280 16.03 -18.74 9.44
C SER A 280 16.89 -17.70 8.72
N HIS A 281 16.40 -16.45 8.63
CA HIS A 281 17.19 -15.37 8.02
C HIS A 281 18.49 -15.12 8.79
N ASN A 282 18.41 -14.96 10.11
CA ASN A 282 19.59 -14.71 10.94
C ASN A 282 20.55 -15.92 10.96
N ALA A 283 20.01 -17.14 11.00
CA ALA A 283 20.81 -18.36 10.89
C ALA A 283 21.59 -18.39 9.56
N SER A 284 20.93 -18.11 8.45
CA SER A 284 21.57 -18.03 7.12
C SER A 284 22.67 -16.97 7.06
N VAL A 285 22.42 -15.78 7.61
CA VAL A 285 23.42 -14.68 7.64
C VAL A 285 24.65 -15.06 8.46
N LEU A 286 24.46 -15.80 9.57
CA LEU A 286 25.52 -16.24 10.46
C LEU A 286 26.16 -17.58 10.06
N GLY A 287 25.69 -18.19 8.98
CA GLY A 287 26.24 -19.44 8.44
C GLY A 287 25.83 -20.71 9.20
N TYR A 288 24.73 -20.66 9.95
CA TYR A 288 24.16 -21.86 10.56
C TYR A 288 23.24 -22.60 9.60
N GLU A 289 23.27 -23.93 9.64
CA GLU A 289 22.24 -24.77 9.02
C GLU A 289 21.01 -24.81 9.93
N PHE A 290 19.82 -24.52 9.37
CA PHE A 290 18.58 -24.48 10.13
C PHE A 290 17.41 -25.01 9.31
N HIS A 291 17.05 -26.27 9.54
CA HIS A 291 15.96 -26.97 8.87
C HIS A 291 15.10 -27.71 9.92
N PRO A 292 14.44 -27.01 10.82
CA PRO A 292 13.67 -27.63 11.89
C PRO A 292 12.38 -28.25 11.38
N THR A 293 11.87 -29.24 12.13
CA THR A 293 10.45 -29.56 12.09
C THR A 293 9.68 -28.48 12.80
N VAL A 294 8.67 -27.92 12.16
CA VAL A 294 7.90 -26.78 12.69
C VAL A 294 6.42 -27.13 12.76
N MET A 295 5.78 -26.88 13.88
CA MET A 295 4.34 -26.97 14.09
C MET A 295 3.73 -25.57 14.26
N ASP A 296 2.78 -25.21 13.41
CA ASP A 296 2.03 -23.95 13.51
C ASP A 296 0.72 -24.15 14.28
N THR A 297 0.64 -23.50 15.45
CA THR A 297 -0.57 -23.61 16.29
C THR A 297 -1.79 -22.90 15.71
N VAL A 298 -1.65 -21.95 14.77
CA VAL A 298 -2.78 -21.40 14.00
C VAL A 298 -3.36 -22.44 13.06
N ALA A 299 -2.50 -23.14 12.32
CA ALA A 299 -2.91 -24.22 11.42
C ALA A 299 -3.58 -25.36 12.19
N LEU A 300 -2.97 -25.76 13.30
CA LEU A 300 -3.52 -26.78 14.21
C LEU A 300 -4.88 -26.38 14.78
N ALA A 301 -5.02 -25.12 15.27
CA ALA A 301 -6.26 -24.62 15.82
C ALA A 301 -7.39 -24.55 14.78
N ARG A 302 -7.09 -24.24 13.53
CA ARG A 302 -8.08 -24.25 12.45
C ARG A 302 -8.69 -25.64 12.23
N VAL A 303 -7.93 -26.68 12.41
CA VAL A 303 -8.42 -28.07 12.27
C VAL A 303 -9.15 -28.53 13.53
N LEU A 304 -8.59 -28.27 14.71
CA LEU A 304 -9.16 -28.77 15.96
C LEU A 304 -10.30 -27.93 16.52
N LEU A 305 -10.36 -26.65 16.18
CA LEU A 305 -11.36 -25.68 16.67
C LEU A 305 -12.06 -24.97 15.47
N PRO A 306 -12.72 -25.71 14.56
CA PRO A 306 -13.20 -25.14 13.29
C PRO A 306 -14.32 -24.11 13.45
N ASN A 307 -14.93 -24.01 14.63
CA ASN A 307 -16.02 -23.09 14.91
C ASN A 307 -15.57 -21.71 15.43
N LEU A 308 -14.27 -21.45 15.54
CA LEU A 308 -13.76 -20.15 15.96
C LEU A 308 -13.83 -19.17 14.79
N ASN A 309 -14.29 -17.95 15.06
CA ASN A 309 -14.34 -16.86 14.08
C ASN A 309 -12.96 -16.22 13.83
N ARG A 310 -12.02 -16.40 14.76
CA ARG A 310 -10.64 -15.85 14.71
C ARG A 310 -9.69 -16.81 15.41
N TYR A 311 -8.45 -16.84 14.95
CA TYR A 311 -7.39 -17.73 15.46
C TYR A 311 -6.21 -16.95 16.03
N LYS A 312 -6.46 -15.78 16.65
CA LYS A 312 -5.46 -15.08 17.45
C LYS A 312 -5.16 -15.88 18.71
N LEU A 313 -3.96 -15.75 19.25
CA LEU A 313 -3.50 -16.51 20.42
C LEU A 313 -4.45 -16.36 21.62
N ASP A 314 -4.88 -15.13 21.92
CA ASP A 314 -5.86 -14.82 22.98
C ASP A 314 -7.18 -15.57 22.79
N THR A 315 -7.66 -15.63 21.56
CA THR A 315 -8.94 -16.29 21.23
C THR A 315 -8.82 -17.81 21.36
N VAL A 316 -7.71 -18.37 20.90
CA VAL A 316 -7.44 -19.83 20.99
C VAL A 316 -7.21 -20.23 22.45
N ALA A 317 -6.39 -19.50 23.20
CA ALA A 317 -6.16 -19.75 24.61
C ALA A 317 -7.47 -19.72 25.42
N LYS A 318 -8.33 -18.70 25.19
CA LYS A 318 -9.63 -18.61 25.82
C LYS A 318 -10.53 -19.81 25.50
N ALA A 319 -10.54 -20.27 24.23
CA ALA A 319 -11.32 -21.44 23.83
C ALA A 319 -10.85 -22.72 24.51
N LEU A 320 -9.56 -22.80 24.82
CA LEU A 320 -8.94 -23.93 25.53
C LEU A 320 -8.93 -23.76 27.07
N ASN A 321 -9.55 -22.70 27.61
CA ASN A 321 -9.52 -22.33 29.05
C ASN A 321 -8.10 -22.16 29.60
N VAL A 322 -7.17 -21.65 28.79
CA VAL A 322 -5.81 -21.28 29.18
C VAL A 322 -5.79 -19.79 29.47
N SER A 323 -5.35 -19.39 30.65
CA SER A 323 -5.10 -17.98 30.98
C SER A 323 -3.78 -17.53 30.37
N LEU A 324 -3.77 -16.40 29.70
CA LEU A 324 -2.55 -15.71 29.28
C LEU A 324 -2.19 -14.73 30.40
N GLU A 325 -1.05 -14.96 31.04
CA GLU A 325 -0.48 -14.09 32.05
C GLU A 325 0.74 -13.41 31.40
N ASN A 326 0.70 -12.08 31.30
CA ASN A 326 1.77 -11.21 30.78
C ASN A 326 2.17 -11.46 29.31
N HIS A 327 1.54 -10.72 28.43
CA HIS A 327 2.05 -10.38 27.11
C HIS A 327 2.51 -8.93 27.15
#